data_319ad779827aa627473121e6cd4ea208
#
_entry.id   319ad779827aa627473121e6cd4ea208
#
_cell.length_a   1.000
_cell.length_b   1.000
_cell.length_c   1.000
_cell.angle_alpha   90.00
_cell.angle_beta   90.00
_cell.angle_gamma   90.00
#
_symmetry.space_group_name_H-M   'P 1'
#
loop_
_entity.id
_entity.type
_entity.pdbx_description
1 polymer ?
#
loop_
_entity_poly.entity_id
_entity_poly.type
_entity_poly.pdbx_seq_one_letter_code
_entity_poly.pdbx_strand_id
1 'polypeptide(L)'
;MFGYLKAKPKRTLIFDPTHPNINESRFVKCDWHDFYRGAQESIPGDAPKPRGNVVTIHCFVDADHAGNRVPRRSQTGILIFVNRAPIIWYSKRQNTVETSTFGSEFVALKISVELIEALRYKLRMFGIPIDGPTNVFCENEAVTKNTIHPESTLKKKHNAIAYHRAREAVAAGMIRVTKEDGKTNLADVLTKPLPQITREYLCDKFMY
;
A
#
# COMPACT_ATOMS: atom_id res chain seq x y z
N MET A 1 -12.35 -19.56 9.38
CA MET A 1 -12.85 -19.08 8.07
C MET A 1 -14.32 -19.45 7.85
N PHE A 2 -14.70 -20.73 7.83
CA PHE A 2 -16.10 -21.16 7.56
C PHE A 2 -17.13 -20.60 8.53
N GLY A 3 -16.81 -20.46 9.83
CA GLY A 3 -17.71 -19.85 10.81
C GLY A 3 -18.07 -18.38 10.49
N TYR A 4 -17.12 -17.61 9.98
CA TYR A 4 -17.36 -16.23 9.55
C TYR A 4 -18.28 -16.15 8.33
N LEU A 5 -18.01 -16.96 7.31
CA LEU A 5 -18.86 -17.01 6.10
C LEU A 5 -20.28 -17.44 6.42
N LYS A 6 -20.44 -18.40 7.36
CA LYS A 6 -21.76 -18.84 7.85
C LYS A 6 -22.50 -17.71 8.58
N ALA A 7 -21.77 -16.90 9.37
CA ALA A 7 -22.36 -15.80 10.14
C ALA A 7 -22.69 -14.56 9.28
N LYS A 8 -21.99 -14.36 8.17
CA LYS A 8 -22.11 -13.19 7.29
C LYS A 8 -22.27 -13.61 5.80
N PRO A 9 -23.29 -14.40 5.45
CA PRO A 9 -23.38 -15.02 4.12
C PRO A 9 -23.71 -14.04 2.99
N LYS A 10 -24.18 -12.83 3.32
CA LYS A 10 -24.57 -11.79 2.35
C LYS A 10 -23.61 -10.61 2.30
N ARG A 11 -22.44 -10.73 2.91
CA ARG A 11 -21.48 -9.63 2.94
C ARG A 11 -20.88 -9.41 1.56
N THR A 12 -20.94 -8.16 1.05
CA THR A 12 -20.51 -7.78 -0.30
C THR A 12 -19.52 -6.62 -0.25
N LEU A 13 -18.67 -6.49 -1.26
CA LEU A 13 -17.80 -5.33 -1.42
C LEU A 13 -18.61 -4.10 -1.84
N ILE A 14 -18.24 -2.93 -1.31
CA ILE A 14 -18.81 -1.65 -1.71
C ILE A 14 -17.91 -1.03 -2.78
N PHE A 15 -18.42 -0.82 -3.98
CA PHE A 15 -17.76 -0.08 -5.04
C PHE A 15 -18.30 1.35 -5.10
N ASP A 16 -17.80 2.20 -4.18
CA ASP A 16 -18.20 3.60 -4.08
C ASP A 16 -17.27 4.46 -4.97
N PRO A 17 -17.77 5.13 -6.01
CA PRO A 17 -16.97 5.95 -6.92
C PRO A 17 -16.61 7.33 -6.36
N THR A 18 -17.09 7.71 -5.17
CA THR A 18 -16.81 9.02 -4.59
C THR A 18 -15.35 9.13 -4.12
N HIS A 19 -14.82 10.34 -4.13
CA HIS A 19 -13.46 10.60 -3.66
C HIS A 19 -13.33 10.37 -2.14
N PRO A 20 -12.22 9.78 -1.68
CA PRO A 20 -11.93 9.68 -0.26
C PRO A 20 -11.59 11.06 0.33
N ASN A 21 -11.96 11.29 1.58
CA ASN A 21 -11.47 12.45 2.32
C ASN A 21 -10.08 12.12 2.89
N ILE A 22 -9.04 12.55 2.19
CA ILE A 22 -7.64 12.34 2.60
C ILE A 22 -7.10 13.61 3.24
N ASN A 23 -6.61 13.48 4.47
CA ASN A 23 -5.96 14.58 5.15
C ASN A 23 -4.55 14.79 4.58
N GLU A 24 -4.40 15.82 3.74
CA GLU A 24 -3.17 16.18 3.05
C GLU A 24 -2.01 16.52 4.02
N SER A 25 -2.32 17.05 5.21
CA SER A 25 -1.28 17.43 6.20
C SER A 25 -0.51 16.24 6.78
N ARG A 26 -1.00 15.01 6.57
CA ARG A 26 -0.31 13.78 6.99
C ARG A 26 0.91 13.45 6.12
N PHE A 27 1.00 14.03 4.91
CA PHE A 27 2.03 13.68 3.95
C PHE A 27 3.13 14.73 3.94
N VAL A 28 4.34 14.31 4.33
CA VAL A 28 5.53 15.15 4.32
C VAL A 28 6.06 15.23 2.88
N LYS A 29 6.34 16.43 2.40
CA LYS A 29 7.02 16.65 1.12
C LYS A 29 8.50 16.88 1.40
N CYS A 30 9.36 16.09 0.78
CA CYS A 30 10.81 16.24 0.85
C CYS A 30 11.37 16.50 -0.54
N ASP A 31 12.50 17.20 -0.59
CA ASP A 31 13.26 17.41 -1.82
C ASP A 31 14.12 16.16 -2.10
N TRP A 32 13.99 15.61 -3.29
CA TRP A 32 14.71 14.44 -3.75
C TRP A 32 15.78 14.77 -4.81
N HIS A 33 16.06 16.06 -5.03
CA HIS A 33 16.96 16.53 -6.10
C HIS A 33 18.35 15.87 -6.05
N ASP A 34 18.92 15.72 -4.84
CA ASP A 34 20.23 15.11 -4.66
C ASP A 34 20.23 13.57 -4.62
N PHE A 35 19.04 12.97 -4.54
CA PHE A 35 18.82 11.53 -4.47
C PHE A 35 17.93 11.08 -5.62
N TYR A 36 18.20 9.92 -6.20
CA TYR A 36 17.41 9.33 -7.30
C TYR A 36 17.14 10.32 -8.46
N ARG A 37 18.18 11.03 -8.89
CA ARG A 37 18.09 12.01 -9.98
C ARG A 37 17.49 11.37 -11.24
N GLY A 38 16.48 12.02 -11.79
CA GLY A 38 15.76 11.52 -12.96
C GLY A 38 14.71 10.45 -12.68
N ALA A 39 14.45 10.09 -11.40
CA ALA A 39 13.32 9.24 -11.06
C ALA A 39 12.01 9.90 -11.48
N GLN A 40 11.26 9.23 -12.34
CA GLN A 40 9.95 9.68 -12.81
C GLN A 40 9.06 8.49 -13.12
N GLU A 41 7.76 8.68 -13.03
CA GLU A 41 6.81 7.66 -13.44
C GLU A 41 6.92 7.44 -14.95
N SER A 42 7.15 6.18 -15.37
CA SER A 42 7.19 5.82 -16.79
C SER A 42 5.77 5.82 -17.35
N ILE A 43 5.46 6.79 -18.21
CA ILE A 43 4.19 6.87 -18.93
C ILE A 43 4.46 6.51 -20.39
N PRO A 44 3.78 5.49 -20.96
CA PRO A 44 3.94 5.15 -22.37
C PRO A 44 3.62 6.33 -23.27
N GLY A 45 4.44 6.51 -24.33
CA GLY A 45 4.25 7.61 -25.29
C GLY A 45 2.96 7.48 -26.11
N ASP A 46 2.40 6.28 -26.21
CA ASP A 46 1.14 5.95 -26.88
C ASP A 46 -0.06 5.90 -25.94
N ALA A 47 0.11 6.30 -24.68
CA ALA A 47 -1.00 6.37 -23.74
C ALA A 47 -2.11 7.31 -24.27
N PRO A 48 -3.38 6.88 -24.22
CA PRO A 48 -4.49 7.69 -24.72
C PRO A 48 -4.62 8.98 -23.88
N LYS A 49 -5.12 10.05 -24.51
CA LYS A 49 -5.40 11.29 -23.77
C LYS A 49 -6.41 11.01 -22.65
N PRO A 50 -6.14 11.51 -21.45
CA PRO A 50 -7.03 11.30 -20.30
C PRO A 50 -8.45 11.83 -20.58
N ARG A 51 -9.46 11.05 -20.21
CA ARG A 51 -10.88 11.36 -20.36
C ARG A 51 -11.65 10.94 -19.10
N GLY A 52 -12.76 11.62 -18.83
CA GLY A 52 -13.62 11.32 -17.70
C GLY A 52 -13.19 11.99 -16.40
N ASN A 53 -13.71 11.49 -15.30
CA ASN A 53 -13.42 12.04 -13.98
C ASN A 53 -12.05 11.56 -13.50
N VAL A 54 -11.32 12.46 -12.84
CA VAL A 54 -10.06 12.12 -12.17
C VAL A 54 -10.30 11.15 -11.04
N VAL A 55 -9.37 10.22 -10.82
CA VAL A 55 -9.45 9.26 -9.71
C VAL A 55 -8.29 9.43 -8.74
N THR A 56 -8.56 9.20 -7.47
CA THR A 56 -7.56 9.13 -6.39
C THR A 56 -7.28 7.68 -6.05
N ILE A 57 -6.00 7.31 -5.94
CA ILE A 57 -5.60 5.96 -5.55
C ILE A 57 -5.05 6.01 -4.13
N HIS A 58 -5.45 5.05 -3.30
CA HIS A 58 -4.87 4.87 -1.97
C HIS A 58 -4.68 3.39 -1.63
N CYS A 59 -3.69 3.10 -0.79
CA CYS A 59 -3.23 1.77 -0.48
C CYS A 59 -2.95 1.64 1.02
N PHE A 60 -3.50 0.62 1.64
CA PHE A 60 -3.12 0.19 2.98
C PHE A 60 -2.17 -1.00 2.86
N VAL A 61 -1.08 -0.98 3.63
CA VAL A 61 -0.06 -2.02 3.63
C VAL A 61 0.29 -2.44 5.06
N ASP A 62 0.44 -3.74 5.26
CA ASP A 62 0.84 -4.36 6.53
C ASP A 62 1.65 -5.64 6.29
N ALA A 63 2.46 -6.02 7.27
CA ALA A 63 3.14 -7.31 7.31
C ALA A 63 3.12 -7.93 8.70
N ASP A 64 2.46 -9.10 8.84
CA ASP A 64 2.57 -9.92 10.04
C ASP A 64 3.94 -10.62 10.08
N HIS A 65 4.85 -10.09 10.93
CA HIS A 65 6.22 -10.58 11.01
C HIS A 65 6.30 -11.98 11.62
N ALA A 66 6.86 -12.94 10.84
CA ALA A 66 7.14 -14.30 11.29
C ALA A 66 5.92 -15.03 11.90
N GLY A 67 4.69 -14.62 11.53
CA GLY A 67 3.45 -15.19 12.06
C GLY A 67 3.27 -16.69 11.77
N ASN A 68 3.88 -17.18 10.70
CA ASN A 68 3.92 -18.62 10.45
C ASN A 68 5.00 -19.30 11.31
N ARG A 69 4.57 -20.06 12.31
CA ARG A 69 5.45 -20.66 13.34
C ARG A 69 6.47 -21.65 12.80
N VAL A 70 6.19 -22.35 11.71
CA VAL A 70 7.08 -23.38 11.15
C VAL A 70 8.14 -22.77 10.23
N PRO A 71 7.79 -22.15 9.05
CA PRO A 71 8.78 -21.57 8.17
C PRO A 71 9.21 -20.14 8.59
N ARG A 72 8.62 -19.56 9.63
CA ARG A 72 8.91 -18.20 10.15
C ARG A 72 8.80 -17.10 9.07
N ARG A 73 7.98 -17.35 8.04
CA ARG A 73 7.71 -16.40 6.97
C ARG A 73 6.61 -15.43 7.37
N SER A 74 6.79 -14.18 7.00
CA SER A 74 5.83 -13.11 7.21
C SER A 74 4.66 -13.20 6.23
N GLN A 75 3.52 -12.64 6.60
CA GLN A 75 2.35 -12.49 5.74
C GLN A 75 2.27 -11.03 5.28
N THR A 76 2.19 -10.80 3.99
CA THR A 76 1.92 -9.47 3.43
C THR A 76 0.43 -9.27 3.21
N GLY A 77 -0.09 -8.14 3.65
CA GLY A 77 -1.43 -7.65 3.36
C GLY A 77 -1.38 -6.32 2.62
N ILE A 78 -2.09 -6.22 1.50
CA ILE A 78 -2.19 -4.99 0.72
C ILE A 78 -3.64 -4.84 0.26
N LEU A 79 -4.21 -3.64 0.46
CA LEU A 79 -5.55 -3.30 0.01
C LEU A 79 -5.49 -1.97 -0.74
N ILE A 80 -5.79 -2.00 -2.05
CA ILE A 80 -5.71 -0.81 -2.91
C ILE A 80 -7.12 -0.42 -3.37
N PHE A 81 -7.38 0.87 -3.27
CA PHE A 81 -8.63 1.51 -3.67
C PHE A 81 -8.40 2.45 -4.84
N VAL A 82 -9.39 2.53 -5.72
CA VAL A 82 -9.59 3.63 -6.65
C VAL A 82 -10.82 4.39 -6.16
N ASN A 83 -10.63 5.65 -5.80
CA ASN A 83 -11.60 6.40 -5.00
C ASN A 83 -11.92 5.63 -3.70
N ARG A 84 -13.18 5.34 -3.40
CA ARG A 84 -13.55 4.53 -2.22
C ARG A 84 -13.87 3.07 -2.55
N ALA A 85 -13.62 2.64 -3.80
CA ALA A 85 -13.84 1.27 -4.25
C ALA A 85 -12.58 0.42 -4.05
N PRO A 86 -12.62 -0.72 -3.33
CA PRO A 86 -11.51 -1.65 -3.22
C PRO A 86 -11.33 -2.39 -4.56
N ILE A 87 -10.15 -2.26 -5.17
CA ILE A 87 -9.87 -2.83 -6.50
C ILE A 87 -8.88 -3.99 -6.42
N ILE A 88 -7.89 -3.91 -5.52
CA ILE A 88 -6.90 -4.97 -5.33
C ILE A 88 -6.83 -5.30 -3.84
N TRP A 89 -6.92 -6.59 -3.52
CA TRP A 89 -6.60 -7.16 -2.21
C TRP A 89 -5.60 -8.27 -2.39
N TYR A 90 -4.54 -8.22 -1.61
CA TYR A 90 -3.44 -9.15 -1.68
C TYR A 90 -3.09 -9.65 -0.29
N SER A 91 -3.18 -10.96 -0.09
CA SER A 91 -2.80 -11.62 1.16
C SER A 91 -1.96 -12.83 0.80
N LYS A 92 -0.63 -12.69 0.96
CA LYS A 92 0.30 -13.74 0.57
C LYS A 92 1.50 -13.82 1.50
N ARG A 93 1.93 -15.05 1.76
CA ARG A 93 3.16 -15.31 2.50
C ARG A 93 4.37 -14.82 1.71
N GLN A 94 5.29 -14.14 2.38
CA GLN A 94 6.55 -13.71 1.78
C GLN A 94 7.42 -14.91 1.42
N ASN A 95 8.17 -14.81 0.33
CA ASN A 95 9.07 -15.86 -0.11
C ASN A 95 10.37 -15.87 0.71
N THR A 96 10.72 -14.74 1.32
CA THR A 96 11.89 -14.57 2.19
C THR A 96 11.51 -14.68 3.67
N VAL A 97 12.51 -14.97 4.51
CA VAL A 97 12.39 -14.88 5.97
C VAL A 97 13.13 -13.64 6.41
N GLU A 98 12.38 -12.65 6.89
CA GLU A 98 12.94 -11.41 7.37
C GLU A 98 13.31 -11.51 8.85
N THR A 99 14.44 -10.90 9.21
CA THR A 99 14.97 -10.95 10.58
C THR A 99 14.32 -9.94 11.54
N SER A 100 13.43 -9.10 11.02
CA SER A 100 12.76 -8.06 11.81
C SER A 100 11.45 -7.62 11.16
N THR A 101 10.55 -7.05 11.97
CA THR A 101 9.32 -6.40 11.50
C THR A 101 9.61 -5.33 10.45
N PHE A 102 10.65 -4.52 10.66
CA PHE A 102 11.11 -3.52 9.68
C PHE A 102 11.37 -4.12 8.29
N GLY A 103 12.06 -5.28 8.22
CA GLY A 103 12.34 -5.94 6.94
C GLY A 103 11.06 -6.46 6.27
N SER A 104 10.20 -7.15 7.01
CA SER A 104 8.94 -7.67 6.47
C SER A 104 8.01 -6.56 5.97
N GLU A 105 7.98 -5.44 6.66
CA GLU A 105 7.21 -4.25 6.25
C GLU A 105 7.77 -3.61 4.97
N PHE A 106 9.11 -3.50 4.84
CA PHE A 106 9.70 -3.01 3.59
C PHE A 106 9.42 -3.95 2.40
N VAL A 107 9.43 -5.26 2.62
CA VAL A 107 9.04 -6.24 1.58
C VAL A 107 7.59 -6.02 1.17
N ALA A 108 6.69 -5.81 2.14
CA ALA A 108 5.27 -5.53 1.85
C ALA A 108 5.11 -4.21 1.09
N LEU A 109 5.82 -3.15 1.52
CA LEU A 109 5.80 -1.86 0.85
C LEU A 109 6.35 -1.95 -0.59
N LYS A 110 7.44 -2.69 -0.82
CA LYS A 110 7.96 -2.94 -2.18
C LYS A 110 6.91 -3.62 -3.07
N ILE A 111 6.24 -4.66 -2.58
CA ILE A 111 5.19 -5.35 -3.33
C ILE A 111 4.02 -4.40 -3.61
N SER A 112 3.65 -3.55 -2.66
CA SER A 112 2.59 -2.56 -2.88
C SER A 112 2.97 -1.55 -3.98
N VAL A 113 4.23 -1.11 -4.03
CA VAL A 113 4.73 -0.23 -5.11
C VAL A 113 4.58 -0.89 -6.47
N GLU A 114 4.95 -2.16 -6.61
CA GLU A 114 4.81 -2.91 -7.87
C GLU A 114 3.35 -3.04 -8.32
N LEU A 115 2.44 -3.31 -7.37
CA LEU A 115 1.00 -3.38 -7.67
C LEU A 115 0.41 -2.01 -8.03
N ILE A 116 0.84 -0.96 -7.34
CA ILE A 116 0.43 0.43 -7.64
C ILE A 116 0.89 0.85 -9.03
N GLU A 117 2.15 0.59 -9.37
CA GLU A 117 2.71 0.91 -10.68
C GLU A 117 1.91 0.21 -11.80
N ALA A 118 1.65 -1.09 -11.64
CA ALA A 118 0.86 -1.85 -12.60
C ALA A 118 -0.58 -1.34 -12.71
N LEU A 119 -1.20 -0.90 -11.61
CA LEU A 119 -2.54 -0.32 -11.62
C LEU A 119 -2.54 1.05 -12.30
N ARG A 120 -1.61 1.95 -11.94
CA ARG A 120 -1.48 3.27 -12.55
C ARG A 120 -1.26 3.17 -14.06
N TYR A 121 -0.38 2.26 -14.50
CA TYR A 121 -0.16 1.97 -15.92
C TYR A 121 -1.47 1.58 -16.62
N LYS A 122 -2.22 0.62 -16.06
CA LYS A 122 -3.50 0.18 -16.64
C LYS A 122 -4.53 1.31 -16.72
N LEU A 123 -4.67 2.10 -15.65
CA LEU A 123 -5.60 3.23 -15.65
C LEU A 123 -5.24 4.26 -16.72
N ARG A 124 -3.94 4.56 -16.89
CA ARG A 124 -3.47 5.46 -17.96
C ARG A 124 -3.77 4.89 -19.35
N MET A 125 -3.55 3.59 -19.56
CA MET A 125 -3.88 2.92 -20.84
C MET A 125 -5.38 2.88 -21.11
N PHE A 126 -6.23 2.98 -20.10
CA PHE A 126 -7.68 3.20 -20.27
C PHE A 126 -8.06 4.68 -20.43
N GLY A 127 -7.09 5.58 -20.42
CA GLY A 127 -7.34 7.03 -20.51
C GLY A 127 -7.98 7.61 -19.24
N ILE A 128 -7.81 6.97 -18.09
CA ILE A 128 -8.34 7.46 -16.81
C ILE A 128 -7.31 8.42 -16.18
N PRO A 129 -7.68 9.68 -15.93
CA PRO A 129 -6.80 10.64 -15.25
C PRO A 129 -6.63 10.28 -13.79
N ILE A 130 -5.39 10.33 -13.29
CA ILE A 130 -5.03 10.00 -11.90
C ILE A 130 -4.60 11.28 -11.19
N ASP A 131 -5.18 11.53 -10.02
CA ASP A 131 -4.84 12.67 -9.16
C ASP A 131 -3.57 12.40 -8.35
N GLY A 132 -2.48 13.04 -8.76
CA GLY A 132 -1.21 13.05 -8.04
C GLY A 132 -0.61 11.67 -7.71
N PRO A 133 0.21 11.61 -6.65
CA PRO A 133 0.78 10.37 -6.16
C PRO A 133 -0.26 9.50 -5.44
N THR A 134 -0.08 8.18 -5.50
CA THR A 134 -0.89 7.23 -4.71
C THR A 134 -0.59 7.39 -3.23
N ASN A 135 -1.63 7.50 -2.41
CA ASN A 135 -1.51 7.61 -0.95
C ASN A 135 -1.27 6.23 -0.35
N VAL A 136 -0.15 6.02 0.33
CA VAL A 136 0.20 4.75 0.97
C VAL A 136 0.20 4.92 2.48
N PHE A 137 -0.57 4.09 3.15
CA PHE A 137 -0.73 4.05 4.60
C PHE A 137 -0.01 2.83 5.16
N CYS A 138 1.03 3.06 5.97
CA CYS A 138 1.90 2.04 6.56
C CYS A 138 1.94 2.19 8.08
N GLU A 139 1.76 1.11 8.84
CA GLU A 139 1.77 1.16 10.30
C GLU A 139 3.15 1.45 10.88
N ASN A 140 4.20 0.90 10.27
CA ASN A 140 5.56 0.98 10.80
C ASN A 140 6.19 2.36 10.58
N GLU A 141 6.32 3.11 11.67
CA GLU A 141 6.89 4.46 11.64
C GLU A 141 8.34 4.51 11.12
N ALA A 142 9.15 3.50 11.47
CA ALA A 142 10.54 3.44 11.00
C ALA A 142 10.61 3.22 9.48
N VAL A 143 9.74 2.36 8.93
CA VAL A 143 9.60 2.16 7.48
C VAL A 143 9.16 3.45 6.81
N THR A 144 8.12 4.11 7.34
CA THR A 144 7.62 5.38 6.81
C THR A 144 8.73 6.44 6.78
N LYS A 145 9.40 6.69 7.93
CA LYS A 145 10.50 7.67 8.02
C LYS A 145 11.65 7.35 7.05
N ASN A 146 12.07 6.09 6.97
CA ASN A 146 13.14 5.69 6.06
C ASN A 146 12.77 5.81 4.58
N THR A 147 11.49 5.76 4.26
CA THR A 147 10.98 5.87 2.88
C THR A 147 10.86 7.33 2.43
N ILE A 148 10.41 8.24 3.32
CA ILE A 148 10.10 9.62 2.95
C ILE A 148 11.26 10.61 3.13
N HIS A 149 12.25 10.29 3.99
CA HIS A 149 13.38 11.20 4.22
C HIS A 149 14.58 10.84 3.30
N PRO A 150 14.97 11.73 2.38
CA PRO A 150 16.08 11.49 1.44
C PRO A 150 17.41 11.14 2.13
N GLU A 151 17.71 11.76 3.26
CA GLU A 151 18.96 11.59 4.01
C GLU A 151 19.00 10.30 4.86
N SER A 152 17.88 9.55 4.92
CA SER A 152 17.87 8.33 5.72
C SER A 152 18.84 7.28 5.16
N THR A 153 19.53 6.57 6.07
CA THR A 153 20.50 5.55 5.69
C THR A 153 20.02 4.17 6.09
N LEU A 154 20.12 3.22 5.16
CA LEU A 154 19.77 1.83 5.43
C LEU A 154 20.90 1.13 6.23
N LYS A 155 20.61 0.73 7.47
CA LYS A 155 21.56 -0.04 8.29
C LYS A 155 21.58 -1.54 7.95
N LYS A 156 20.55 -2.07 7.29
CA LYS A 156 20.37 -3.51 7.01
C LYS A 156 20.52 -3.77 5.52
N LYS A 157 21.70 -4.20 5.08
CA LYS A 157 22.06 -4.39 3.66
C LYS A 157 21.10 -5.34 2.90
N HIS A 158 20.56 -6.38 3.55
CA HIS A 158 19.68 -7.34 2.91
C HIS A 158 18.32 -6.75 2.47
N ASN A 159 17.92 -5.60 3.03
CA ASN A 159 16.69 -4.91 2.64
C ASN A 159 16.90 -3.84 1.55
N ALA A 160 18.13 -3.74 1.00
CA ALA A 160 18.50 -2.66 0.08
C ALA A 160 17.55 -2.54 -1.12
N ILE A 161 17.20 -3.64 -1.76
CA ILE A 161 16.31 -3.63 -2.94
C ILE A 161 14.92 -3.08 -2.58
N ALA A 162 14.32 -3.56 -1.50
CA ALA A 162 13.01 -3.09 -1.08
C ALA A 162 13.03 -1.62 -0.63
N TYR A 163 14.08 -1.23 0.09
CA TYR A 163 14.31 0.13 0.54
C TYR A 163 14.44 1.11 -0.64
N HIS A 164 15.34 0.82 -1.59
CA HIS A 164 15.57 1.71 -2.74
C HIS A 164 14.34 1.77 -3.65
N ARG A 165 13.66 0.65 -3.89
CA ARG A 165 12.46 0.61 -4.73
C ARG A 165 11.33 1.50 -4.21
N ALA A 166 11.08 1.48 -2.88
CA ALA A 166 10.07 2.34 -2.27
C ALA A 166 10.44 3.82 -2.38
N ARG A 167 11.71 4.16 -2.14
CA ARG A 167 12.23 5.54 -2.21
C ARG A 167 12.23 6.11 -3.62
N GLU A 168 12.63 5.32 -4.61
CA GLU A 168 12.50 5.69 -6.03
C GLU A 168 11.06 6.05 -6.39
N ALA A 169 10.10 5.25 -5.93
CA ALA A 169 8.69 5.52 -6.20
C ALA A 169 8.19 6.81 -5.53
N VAL A 170 8.73 7.17 -4.35
CA VAL A 170 8.46 8.47 -3.71
C VAL A 170 9.13 9.61 -4.49
N ALA A 171 10.41 9.46 -4.84
CA ALA A 171 11.17 10.45 -5.61
C ALA A 171 10.54 10.71 -6.98
N ALA A 172 10.01 9.66 -7.62
CA ALA A 172 9.28 9.76 -8.90
C ALA A 172 7.88 10.40 -8.78
N GLY A 173 7.42 10.74 -7.57
CA GLY A 173 6.06 11.27 -7.36
C GLY A 173 4.96 10.24 -7.65
N MET A 174 5.29 8.94 -7.73
CA MET A 174 4.34 7.88 -8.01
C MET A 174 3.53 7.50 -6.76
N ILE A 175 4.18 7.51 -5.61
CA ILE A 175 3.57 7.29 -4.30
C ILE A 175 3.96 8.37 -3.30
N ARG A 176 3.16 8.53 -2.26
CA ARG A 176 3.52 9.23 -1.03
C ARG A 176 3.11 8.39 0.16
N VAL A 177 3.94 8.32 1.19
CA VAL A 177 3.77 7.41 2.31
C VAL A 177 3.52 8.18 3.59
N THR A 178 2.59 7.70 4.41
CA THR A 178 2.33 8.23 5.75
C THR A 178 2.09 7.11 6.74
N LYS A 179 2.31 7.41 8.02
CA LYS A 179 2.00 6.48 9.10
C LYS A 179 0.49 6.29 9.25
N GLU A 180 0.04 5.06 9.41
CA GLU A 180 -1.32 4.71 9.80
C GLU A 180 -1.35 4.17 11.23
N ASP A 181 -2.45 4.40 11.95
CA ASP A 181 -2.67 3.75 13.25
C ASP A 181 -3.04 2.28 13.02
N GLY A 182 -2.44 1.36 13.79
CA GLY A 182 -2.74 -0.06 13.69
C GLY A 182 -4.20 -0.43 13.97
N LYS A 183 -4.96 0.42 14.67
CA LYS A 183 -6.39 0.21 14.88
C LYS A 183 -7.25 0.52 13.64
N THR A 184 -6.70 1.29 12.70
CA THR A 184 -7.40 1.75 11.50
C THR A 184 -6.78 1.25 10.20
N ASN A 185 -5.66 0.52 10.26
CA ASN A 185 -5.03 -0.06 9.09
C ASN A 185 -5.89 -1.19 8.49
N LEU A 186 -6.51 -0.92 7.35
CA LEU A 186 -7.39 -1.88 6.68
C LEU A 186 -6.67 -3.15 6.20
N ALA A 187 -5.35 -3.10 6.00
CA ALA A 187 -4.57 -4.25 5.58
C ALA A 187 -4.44 -5.34 6.67
N ASP A 188 -4.71 -5.01 7.94
CA ASP A 188 -4.67 -5.96 9.06
C ASP A 188 -5.59 -7.15 8.87
N VAL A 189 -6.74 -6.96 8.21
CA VAL A 189 -7.67 -8.07 7.91
C VAL A 189 -7.10 -9.11 6.96
N LEU A 190 -6.00 -8.78 6.27
CA LEU A 190 -5.33 -9.62 5.29
C LEU A 190 -4.06 -10.30 5.82
N THR A 191 -3.59 -9.92 7.01
CA THR A 191 -2.31 -10.39 7.56
C THR A 191 -2.45 -11.27 8.80
N LYS A 192 -3.39 -10.96 9.67
CA LYS A 192 -3.48 -11.60 11.00
C LYS A 192 -4.93 -11.95 11.38
N PRO A 193 -5.14 -13.00 12.21
CA PRO A 193 -6.45 -13.26 12.80
C PRO A 193 -6.79 -12.15 13.80
N LEU A 194 -7.85 -11.41 13.52
CA LEU A 194 -8.31 -10.32 14.36
C LEU A 194 -9.48 -10.76 15.25
N PRO A 195 -9.62 -10.19 16.47
CA PRO A 195 -10.84 -10.28 17.26
C PRO A 195 -12.06 -9.85 16.43
N GLN A 196 -13.23 -10.44 16.70
CA GLN A 196 -14.43 -10.22 15.91
C GLN A 196 -14.78 -8.74 15.78
N ILE A 197 -14.77 -8.00 16.88
CA ILE A 197 -15.11 -6.57 16.92
C ILE A 197 -14.18 -5.75 16.01
N THR A 198 -12.86 -5.96 16.13
CA THR A 198 -11.87 -5.25 15.30
C THR A 198 -12.04 -5.59 13.82
N ARG A 199 -12.21 -6.87 13.51
CA ARG A 199 -12.43 -7.33 12.14
C ARG A 199 -13.69 -6.73 11.53
N GLU A 200 -14.80 -6.72 12.25
CA GLU A 200 -16.06 -6.11 11.79
C GLU A 200 -15.87 -4.61 11.55
N TYR A 201 -15.29 -3.90 12.51
CA TYR A 201 -15.00 -2.47 12.36
C TYR A 201 -14.18 -2.15 11.11
N LEU A 202 -13.10 -2.90 10.83
CA LEU A 202 -12.28 -2.66 9.64
C LEU A 202 -13.00 -3.05 8.34
N CYS A 203 -13.68 -4.20 8.34
CA CYS A 203 -14.41 -4.67 7.15
C CYS A 203 -15.58 -3.75 6.77
N ASP A 204 -16.28 -3.13 7.75
CA ASP A 204 -17.40 -2.22 7.52
C ASP A 204 -16.98 -0.93 6.77
N LYS A 205 -15.68 -0.66 6.64
CA LYS A 205 -15.18 0.48 5.84
C LYS A 205 -15.25 0.25 4.33
N PHE A 206 -15.32 -1.01 3.87
CA PHE A 206 -15.32 -1.34 2.45
C PHE A 206 -16.24 -2.54 2.08
N MET A 207 -17.00 -3.04 3.04
CA MET A 207 -17.97 -4.13 2.85
C MET A 207 -19.32 -3.74 3.45
N TYR A 208 -20.37 -4.26 2.81
CA TYR A 208 -21.77 -4.09 3.23
C TYR A 208 -22.32 -5.38 3.81
#